data_2e39350fb4fa07017163ede5796ebb4c
#
_entry.id   2e39350fb4fa07017163ede5796ebb4c
#
_cell.length_a   1.000
_cell.length_b   1.000
_cell.length_c   1.000
_cell.angle_alpha   90.00
_cell.angle_beta   90.00
_cell.angle_gamma   90.00
#
_symmetry.space_group_name_H-M   'P 1'
#
loop_
_entity.id
_entity.type
_entity.pdbx_description
1 polymer ?
#
loop_
_entity_poly.entity_id
_entity_poly.type
_entity_poly.pdbx_seq_one_letter_code
_entity_poly.pdbx_strand_id
1 'polypeptide(L)' 'MRATTGDQLVQHGRVVGQHDKVGEIVEVLGQGGHPPYRVRFEDGHVGVCSPGPDTEIRHKGTEERHG' A
#
# COMPACT_ATOMS: atom_id res chain seq x y z
N MET A 1 -9.78 -5.48 4.72
CA MET A 1 -8.83 -5.12 3.66
C MET A 1 -7.75 -6.18 3.56
N ARG A 2 -7.41 -6.56 2.38
CA ARG A 2 -6.43 -7.62 2.16
C ARG A 2 -5.42 -7.19 1.12
N ALA A 3 -4.17 -7.58 1.35
CA ALA A 3 -3.11 -7.27 0.42
C ALA A 3 -2.05 -8.36 0.48
N THR A 4 -1.20 -8.39 -0.53
CA THR A 4 -0.10 -9.33 -0.58
C THR A 4 1.18 -8.60 -0.92
N THR A 5 2.29 -9.29 -0.72
CA THR A 5 3.58 -8.75 -1.10
C THR A 5 3.59 -8.42 -2.58
N GLY A 6 4.05 -7.23 -2.90
CA GLY A 6 4.07 -6.75 -4.27
C GLY A 6 2.94 -5.81 -4.61
N ASP A 7 1.90 -5.78 -3.80
CA ASP A 7 0.82 -4.81 -4.00
C ASP A 7 1.31 -3.42 -3.66
N GLN A 8 0.66 -2.42 -4.23
CA GLN A 8 0.97 -1.03 -3.94
C GLN A 8 0.03 -0.47 -2.89
N LEU A 9 0.60 0.34 -2.02
CA LEU A 9 -0.18 1.09 -1.04
C LEU A 9 -0.07 2.56 -1.41
N VAL A 10 -1.22 3.20 -1.59
CA VAL A 10 -1.28 4.62 -1.93
C VAL A 10 -1.95 5.35 -0.79
N GLN A 11 -1.22 6.24 -0.16
CA GLN A 11 -1.74 7.02 0.94
C GLN A 11 -2.00 8.43 0.41
N HIS A 12 -3.27 8.81 0.35
CA HIS A 12 -3.67 10.07 -0.27
C HIS A 12 -3.41 11.24 0.67
N GLY A 13 -2.94 12.33 0.11
CA GLY A 13 -2.75 13.55 0.86
C GLY A 13 -4.09 14.16 1.23
N ARG A 14 -4.15 14.77 2.40
CA ARG A 14 -5.41 15.34 2.90
C ARG A 14 -5.48 16.83 2.79
N VAL A 15 -4.35 17.48 2.70
CA VAL A 15 -4.33 18.95 2.66
C VAL A 15 -3.74 19.41 1.36
N VAL A 16 -4.08 20.62 0.99
CA VAL A 16 -3.59 21.23 -0.22
C VAL A 16 -2.06 21.29 -0.17
N GLY A 17 -1.43 20.86 -1.24
CA GLY A 17 0.01 20.82 -1.33
C GLY A 17 0.65 19.55 -0.82
N GLN A 18 -0.12 18.67 -0.21
CA GLN A 18 0.40 17.40 0.25
C GLN A 18 0.25 16.36 -0.85
N HIS A 19 1.34 15.71 -1.18
CA HIS A 19 1.35 14.70 -2.23
C HIS A 19 0.94 13.34 -1.70
N ASP A 20 0.39 12.52 -2.58
CA ASP A 20 0.13 11.14 -2.25
C ASP A 20 1.46 10.42 -2.04
N LYS A 21 1.45 9.47 -1.12
CA LYS A 21 2.61 8.63 -0.88
C LYS A 21 2.32 7.25 -1.43
N VAL A 22 3.24 6.74 -2.22
CA VAL A 22 3.09 5.42 -2.84
C VAL A 22 4.22 4.54 -2.33
N GLY A 23 3.87 3.34 -1.96
CA GLY A 23 4.84 2.37 -1.53
C GLY A 23 4.49 0.98 -1.98
N GLU A 24 5.46 0.09 -1.89
CA GLU A 24 5.26 -1.30 -2.22
C GLU A 24 5.21 -2.12 -0.94
N ILE A 25 4.23 -2.98 -0.84
CA ILE A 25 4.11 -3.86 0.31
C ILE A 25 5.15 -4.95 0.17
N VAL A 26 6.10 -4.96 1.10
CA VAL A 26 7.19 -5.93 1.06
C VAL A 26 6.98 -7.06 2.05
N GLU A 27 6.05 -6.86 2.99
CA GLU A 27 5.73 -7.91 3.95
C GLU A 27 4.35 -7.66 4.51
N VAL A 28 3.57 -8.72 4.68
CA VAL A 28 2.27 -8.66 5.32
C VAL A 28 2.43 -9.20 6.73
N LEU A 29 2.19 -8.36 7.72
CA LEU A 29 2.42 -8.72 9.11
C LEU A 29 1.18 -9.29 9.79
N GLY A 30 0.00 -8.96 9.28
CA GLY A 30 -1.23 -9.52 9.80
C GLY A 30 -1.53 -10.85 9.14
N GLN A 31 -2.56 -11.50 9.62
CA GLN A 31 -2.96 -12.80 9.09
C GLN A 31 -3.91 -12.62 7.90
N GLY A 32 -3.78 -13.51 6.93
CA GLY A 32 -4.75 -13.55 5.83
C GLY A 32 -4.73 -12.34 4.93
N GLY A 33 -3.62 -11.63 4.85
CA GLY A 33 -3.54 -10.45 4.03
C GLY A 33 -3.97 -9.18 4.72
N HIS A 34 -4.19 -9.26 6.03
CA HIS A 34 -4.66 -8.11 6.81
C HIS A 34 -3.49 -7.27 7.31
N PRO A 35 -3.75 -5.98 7.62
CA PRO A 35 -2.71 -5.12 8.17
C PRO A 35 -2.25 -5.59 9.54
N PRO A 36 -1.12 -5.11 10.00
CA PRO A 36 -0.31 -4.07 9.36
C PRO A 36 0.58 -4.62 8.26
N TYR A 37 1.10 -3.69 7.46
CA TYR A 37 1.98 -4.06 6.35
C TYR A 37 3.31 -3.36 6.50
N ARG A 38 4.37 -4.05 6.08
CA ARG A 38 5.67 -3.39 5.93
C ARG A 38 5.74 -2.88 4.51
N VAL A 39 5.97 -1.58 4.35
CA VAL A 39 5.89 -0.90 3.08
C VAL A 39 7.18 -0.16 2.81
N ARG A 40 7.69 -0.29 1.61
CA ARG A 40 8.84 0.49 1.17
C ARG A 40 8.33 1.60 0.27
N PHE A 41 8.55 2.84 0.69
CA PHE A 41 8.07 4.00 -0.04
C PHE A 41 9.07 4.41 -1.11
N GLU A 42 8.61 5.33 -1.97
CA GLU A 42 9.41 5.74 -3.13
C GLU A 42 10.75 6.35 -2.75
N ASP A 43 10.82 6.98 -1.60
CA ASP A 43 12.05 7.59 -1.14
C ASP A 43 13.02 6.59 -0.50
N GLY A 44 12.66 5.33 -0.49
CA GLY A 44 13.51 4.29 0.07
C GLY A 44 13.26 3.98 1.53
N HIS A 45 12.39 4.72 2.18
CA HIS A 45 12.06 4.43 3.57
C HIS A 45 11.18 3.21 3.67
N VAL A 46 11.44 2.40 4.69
CA VAL A 46 10.61 1.23 4.97
C VAL A 46 9.97 1.46 6.33
N GLY A 47 8.67 1.27 6.39
CA GLY A 47 7.94 1.44 7.64
C GLY A 47 6.77 0.51 7.71
N VAL A 48 6.19 0.41 8.90
CA VAL A 48 5.01 -0.41 9.12
C VAL A 48 3.80 0.50 9.12
N CYS A 49 2.82 0.15 8.29
CA CYS A 49 1.63 0.98 8.12
C CYS A 49 0.38 0.17 8.28
N SER A 50 -0.63 0.79 8.89
CA SER A 50 -1.99 0.23 8.89
C SER A 50 -2.83 1.15 8.03
N PRO A 51 -3.40 0.64 6.93
CA PRO A 51 -4.19 1.50 6.05
C PRO A 51 -5.37 2.12 6.75
N GLY A 52 -5.58 3.38 6.50
CA GLY A 52 -6.72 4.09 7.01
C GLY A 52 -7.69 4.43 5.89
N PRO A 53 -8.68 5.27 6.17
CA PRO A 53 -9.70 5.59 5.17
C PRO A 53 -9.17 6.32 3.95
N ASP A 54 -8.00 6.94 4.07
CA ASP A 54 -7.42 7.65 2.94
C ASP A 54 -6.36 6.83 2.23
N THR A 55 -6.34 5.53 2.47
CA THR A 55 -5.34 4.65 1.90
C THR A 55 -6.00 3.68 0.94
N GLU A 56 -5.37 3.51 -0.20
CA GLU A 56 -5.86 2.61 -1.24
C GLU A 56 -4.83 1.52 -1.47
N ILE A 57 -5.30 0.30 -1.64
CA ILE A 57 -4.43 -0.82 -2.03
C ILE A 57 -4.69 -1.11 -3.50
N ARG A 58 -3.63 -1.09 -4.29
CA ARG A 58 -3.71 -1.44 -5.70
C ARG A 58 -3.05 -2.79 -5.89
N HIS A 59 -3.84 -3.76 -6.30
CA HIS A 59 -3.35 -5.12 -6.40
C HIS A 59 -2.52 -5.29 -7.65
N LYS A 60 -1.37 -5.91 -7.47
CA LYS A 60 -0.48 -6.16 -8.56
C LYS A 60 -1.10 -7.19 -9.49
N GLY A 61 -1.02 -6.92 -10.77
CA GLY A 61 -1.47 -7.88 -11.75
C GLY A 61 -2.96 -7.97 -11.94
N THR A 62 -3.72 -7.15 -11.25
CA THR A 62 -5.17 -7.20 -11.37
C THR A 62 -5.61 -6.91 -12.78
N GLU A 63 -5.01 -5.92 -13.38
CA GLU A 63 -5.40 -5.52 -14.72
C GLU A 63 -5.01 -6.54 -15.76
N GLU A 64 -4.09 -7.40 -15.46
CA GLU A 64 -3.61 -8.35 -16.44
C GLU A 64 -4.65 -9.35 -16.83
N ARG A 65 -5.54 -9.61 -15.95
CA ARG A 65 -6.53 -10.60 -16.22
C ARG A 65 -7.52 -10.15 -17.22
N HIS A 66 -7.61 -8.88 -17.42
CA HIS A 66 -8.57 -8.38 -18.34
C HIS A 66 -8.00 -8.09 -19.66
N GLY A 67 -6.73 -8.26 -19.70
CA GLY A 67 -6.03 -8.00 -20.94
C GLY A 67 -6.72 -8.65 -22.01
#